data_b80b886468d96429d3437c5d26064f76
#
_entry.id   b80b886468d96429d3437c5d26064f76
#
_cell.length_a   1.000
_cell.length_b   1.000
_cell.length_c   1.000
_cell.angle_alpha   90.00
_cell.angle_beta   90.00
_cell.angle_gamma   90.00
#
_symmetry.space_group_name_H-M   'P 1'
#
loop_
_entity.id
_entity.type
_entity.pdbx_description
1 polymer ?
#
loop_
_entity_poly.entity_id
_entity_poly.type
_entity_poly.pdbx_seq_one_letter_code
_entity_poly.pdbx_strand_id
1 'polypeptide(L)'
;MYKRQAATATNYVFENNDDKLETVVCYPGACCGPYDFKVSSIGEMVRMFLKGKFPVSLSFGAYNFVDVRDVAKGMIGAAEKGRPGEGYILTDEVVTVDQLIHMLADICGFKAPSLKISLGLANAFAPLMEVYYNAAKKTPLFTRYSIRKLTSNCNFSCEKAKEELGYAPMGAKQSFTDMVAWIKEYEGTGKKK
;
A
#
# COMPACT_ATOMS: atom_id res chain seq x y z
N MET A 1 17.47 0.96 -10.80
CA MET A 1 18.07 -0.36 -10.53
C MET A 1 16.98 -1.36 -10.08
N TYR A 2 16.27 -1.14 -8.99
CA TYR A 2 15.27 -2.08 -8.44
C TYR A 2 14.16 -2.51 -9.43
N LYS A 3 13.57 -1.60 -10.21
CA LYS A 3 12.51 -1.95 -11.18
C LYS A 3 12.98 -2.88 -12.31
N ARG A 4 14.24 -2.74 -12.74
CA ARG A 4 14.84 -3.66 -13.73
C ARG A 4 15.01 -5.06 -13.16
N GLN A 5 15.48 -5.18 -11.93
CA GLN A 5 15.66 -6.46 -11.24
C GLN A 5 14.33 -7.19 -11.06
N ALA A 6 13.27 -6.48 -10.65
CA ALA A 6 11.94 -7.07 -10.52
C ALA A 6 11.40 -7.59 -11.87
N ALA A 7 11.53 -6.79 -12.94
CA ALA A 7 11.11 -7.21 -14.28
C ALA A 7 11.91 -8.42 -14.79
N THR A 8 13.24 -8.42 -14.58
CA THR A 8 14.10 -9.55 -14.97
C THR A 8 13.72 -10.81 -14.21
N ALA A 9 13.45 -10.72 -12.89
CA ALA A 9 13.02 -11.85 -12.08
C ALA A 9 11.66 -12.40 -12.56
N THR A 10 10.72 -11.54 -12.89
CA THR A 10 9.41 -11.95 -13.43
C THR A 10 9.57 -12.67 -14.77
N ASN A 11 10.36 -12.11 -15.70
CA ASN A 11 10.61 -12.75 -16.99
C ASN A 11 11.27 -14.11 -16.81
N TYR A 12 12.26 -14.22 -15.91
CA TYR A 12 12.92 -15.48 -15.60
C TYR A 12 11.93 -16.55 -15.12
N VAL A 13 10.96 -16.17 -14.28
CA VAL A 13 9.91 -17.10 -13.82
C VAL A 13 9.05 -17.59 -14.99
N PHE A 14 8.63 -16.69 -15.88
CA PHE A 14 7.83 -17.08 -17.05
C PHE A 14 8.61 -17.94 -18.06
N GLU A 15 9.89 -17.65 -18.29
CA GLU A 15 10.77 -18.39 -19.17
C GLU A 15 11.05 -19.83 -18.68
N ASN A 16 10.90 -20.07 -17.36
CA ASN A 16 11.10 -21.39 -16.74
C ASN A 16 9.77 -22.09 -16.41
N ASN A 17 8.68 -21.69 -17.03
CA ASN A 17 7.40 -22.39 -16.95
C ASN A 17 7.38 -23.53 -18.00
N ASP A 18 7.30 -24.76 -17.54
CA ASP A 18 7.27 -25.96 -18.40
C ASP A 18 6.41 -27.08 -17.78
N ASP A 19 6.36 -28.25 -18.43
CA ASP A 19 5.59 -29.40 -17.97
C ASP A 19 6.05 -29.98 -16.62
N LYS A 20 7.23 -29.58 -16.11
CA LYS A 20 7.79 -30.03 -14.83
C LYS A 20 7.65 -29.00 -13.75
N LEU A 21 7.54 -27.74 -14.11
CA LEU A 21 7.43 -26.62 -13.20
C LEU A 21 6.38 -25.60 -13.70
N GLU A 22 5.16 -25.73 -13.22
CA GLU A 22 4.12 -24.75 -13.45
C GLU A 22 4.35 -23.51 -12.59
N THR A 23 4.41 -22.35 -13.23
CA THR A 23 4.65 -21.06 -12.54
C THR A 23 3.49 -20.10 -12.74
N VAL A 24 3.13 -19.40 -11.68
CA VAL A 24 2.16 -18.29 -11.70
C VAL A 24 2.73 -17.10 -10.95
N VAL A 25 2.55 -15.90 -11.46
CA VAL A 25 3.06 -14.68 -10.84
C VAL A 25 1.92 -13.84 -10.28
N CYS A 26 2.00 -13.45 -9.00
CA CYS A 26 1.05 -12.55 -8.37
C CYS A 26 1.66 -11.15 -8.19
N TYR A 27 0.90 -10.12 -8.57
CA TYR A 27 1.29 -8.72 -8.46
C TYR A 27 0.38 -8.01 -7.44
N PRO A 28 0.77 -7.97 -6.16
CA PRO A 28 -0.04 -7.27 -5.17
C PRO A 28 0.01 -5.75 -5.36
N GLY A 29 -1.10 -5.08 -5.09
CA GLY A 29 -1.18 -3.63 -4.99
C GLY A 29 -0.46 -3.08 -3.75
N ALA A 30 -0.85 -1.91 -3.28
CA ALA A 30 -0.36 -1.35 -2.03
C ALA A 30 -0.98 -2.10 -0.84
N CYS A 31 -0.22 -3.01 -0.24
CA CYS A 31 -0.70 -3.83 0.86
C CYS A 31 -0.97 -2.99 2.13
N CYS A 32 -2.13 -3.22 2.73
CA CYS A 32 -2.52 -2.70 4.04
C CYS A 32 -3.16 -3.81 4.87
N GLY A 33 -3.57 -3.53 6.10
CA GLY A 33 -4.22 -4.50 6.97
C GLY A 33 -3.44 -4.82 8.25
N PRO A 34 -3.94 -5.75 9.07
CA PRO A 34 -3.30 -6.16 10.33
C PRO A 34 -1.98 -6.91 10.09
N TYR A 35 -1.26 -7.19 11.19
CA TYR A 35 -0.01 -7.97 11.23
C TYR A 35 1.22 -7.26 10.64
N ASP A 36 1.22 -5.92 10.63
CA ASP A 36 2.35 -5.10 10.17
C ASP A 36 3.47 -5.03 11.23
N PHE A 37 4.06 -6.19 11.56
CA PHE A 37 5.09 -6.34 12.60
C PHE A 37 6.39 -5.57 12.29
N LYS A 38 6.75 -5.46 11.02
CA LYS A 38 7.97 -4.77 10.57
C LYS A 38 7.76 -3.28 10.31
N VAL A 39 6.60 -2.75 10.60
CA VAL A 39 6.22 -1.35 10.39
C VAL A 39 6.48 -0.89 8.95
N SER A 40 5.52 -1.12 8.10
CA SER A 40 5.53 -0.61 6.71
C SER A 40 5.34 0.91 6.67
N SER A 41 5.61 1.53 5.53
CA SER A 41 5.35 2.97 5.34
C SER A 41 3.89 3.34 5.57
N ILE A 42 2.95 2.45 5.20
CA ILE A 42 1.51 2.63 5.45
C ILE A 42 1.23 2.50 6.94
N GLY A 43 1.80 1.49 7.60
CA GLY A 43 1.66 1.31 9.04
C GLY A 43 2.23 2.45 9.86
N GLU A 44 3.36 3.03 9.45
CA GLU A 44 3.91 4.23 10.08
C GLU A 44 2.97 5.43 9.92
N MET A 45 2.39 5.62 8.73
CA MET A 45 1.40 6.66 8.48
C MET A 45 0.16 6.50 9.39
N VAL A 46 -0.39 5.29 9.51
CA VAL A 46 -1.52 5.00 10.40
C VAL A 46 -1.16 5.30 11.86
N ARG A 47 0.05 4.91 12.31
CA ARG A 47 0.54 5.21 13.66
C ARG A 47 0.72 6.71 13.92
N MET A 48 1.20 7.46 12.92
CA MET A 48 1.28 8.93 13.01
C MET A 48 -0.12 9.53 13.14
N PHE A 49 -1.08 9.00 12.40
CA PHE A 49 -2.48 9.43 12.47
C PHE A 49 -3.07 9.17 13.86
N LEU A 50 -2.86 7.98 14.41
CA LEU A 50 -3.28 7.62 15.77
C LEU A 50 -2.68 8.51 16.88
N LYS A 51 -1.50 9.07 16.62
CA LYS A 51 -0.83 10.03 17.52
C LYS A 51 -1.27 11.49 17.29
N GLY A 52 -2.25 11.73 16.42
CA GLY A 52 -2.71 13.10 16.07
C GLY A 52 -1.67 13.95 15.33
N LYS A 53 -0.68 13.32 14.68
CA LYS A 53 0.45 13.99 14.02
C LYS A 53 0.26 14.18 12.51
N PHE A 54 -0.97 14.33 12.05
CA PHE A 54 -1.28 14.51 10.63
C PHE A 54 -1.97 15.87 10.40
N PRO A 55 -1.19 16.96 10.24
CA PRO A 55 -1.75 18.32 10.21
C PRO A 55 -2.31 18.72 8.85
N VAL A 56 -2.00 17.99 7.78
CA VAL A 56 -2.33 18.36 6.39
C VAL A 56 -2.77 17.16 5.58
N SER A 57 -3.60 17.40 4.57
CA SER A 57 -3.93 16.43 3.51
C SER A 57 -3.22 16.78 2.20
N LEU A 58 -3.26 15.86 1.21
CA LEU A 58 -2.75 16.10 -0.13
C LEU A 58 -3.90 16.10 -1.13
N SER A 59 -3.97 17.12 -1.98
CA SER A 59 -4.96 17.18 -3.06
C SER A 59 -4.57 16.36 -4.30
N PHE A 60 -3.54 15.53 -4.19
CA PHE A 60 -3.00 14.71 -5.27
C PHE A 60 -2.54 13.36 -4.73
N GLY A 61 -2.36 12.42 -5.67
CA GLY A 61 -1.86 11.09 -5.39
C GLY A 61 -2.96 10.11 -4.97
N ALA A 62 -2.74 8.86 -5.36
CA ALA A 62 -3.59 7.74 -5.01
C ALA A 62 -2.77 6.46 -4.92
N TYR A 63 -3.34 5.46 -4.30
CA TYR A 63 -2.84 4.09 -4.27
C TYR A 63 -3.97 3.14 -4.62
N ASN A 64 -3.64 2.04 -5.28
CA ASN A 64 -4.54 0.91 -5.39
C ASN A 64 -4.23 -0.03 -4.21
N PHE A 65 -5.08 0.03 -3.18
CA PHE A 65 -4.87 -0.73 -1.94
C PHE A 65 -5.38 -2.17 -2.06
N VAL A 66 -4.89 -3.01 -1.19
CA VAL A 66 -5.36 -4.38 -1.00
C VAL A 66 -5.04 -4.85 0.41
N ASP A 67 -5.95 -5.59 1.03
CA ASP A 67 -5.69 -6.24 2.32
C ASP A 67 -4.67 -7.36 2.16
N VAL A 68 -3.70 -7.44 3.08
CA VAL A 68 -2.68 -8.49 3.09
C VAL A 68 -3.28 -9.89 3.17
N ARG A 69 -4.43 -10.05 3.82
CA ARG A 69 -5.16 -11.33 3.93
C ARG A 69 -5.79 -11.73 2.60
N ASP A 70 -6.27 -10.76 1.82
CA ASP A 70 -6.82 -11.01 0.50
C ASP A 70 -5.71 -11.31 -0.52
N VAL A 71 -4.54 -10.67 -0.37
CA VAL A 71 -3.34 -11.08 -1.14
C VAL A 71 -3.02 -12.54 -0.86
N ALA A 72 -3.00 -12.96 0.41
CA ALA A 72 -2.71 -14.35 0.76
C ALA A 72 -3.73 -15.33 0.16
N LYS A 73 -5.04 -15.02 0.25
CA LYS A 73 -6.10 -15.82 -0.41
C LYS A 73 -5.94 -15.84 -1.93
N GLY A 74 -5.62 -14.69 -2.54
CA GLY A 74 -5.38 -14.59 -3.97
C GLY A 74 -4.18 -15.43 -4.42
N MET A 75 -3.11 -15.48 -3.64
CA MET A 75 -1.94 -16.32 -3.92
C MET A 75 -2.29 -17.82 -3.81
N ILE A 76 -3.08 -18.23 -2.81
CA ILE A 76 -3.59 -19.61 -2.70
C ILE A 76 -4.46 -19.94 -3.91
N GLY A 77 -5.41 -19.05 -4.26
CA GLY A 77 -6.24 -19.23 -5.44
C GLY A 77 -5.42 -19.33 -6.74
N ALA A 78 -4.35 -18.54 -6.85
CA ALA A 78 -3.45 -18.61 -8.00
C ALA A 78 -2.69 -19.94 -8.07
N ALA A 79 -2.28 -20.50 -6.92
CA ALA A 79 -1.63 -21.82 -6.88
C ALA A 79 -2.59 -22.97 -7.21
N GLU A 80 -3.88 -22.84 -6.88
CA GLU A 80 -4.88 -23.91 -7.09
C GLU A 80 -5.56 -23.85 -8.46
N LYS A 81 -5.77 -22.64 -9.00
CA LYS A 81 -6.62 -22.39 -10.17
C LYS A 81 -5.94 -21.55 -11.26
N GLY A 82 -4.80 -20.95 -10.93
CA GLY A 82 -4.09 -20.08 -11.88
C GLY A 82 -3.61 -20.86 -13.10
N ARG A 83 -3.67 -20.21 -14.25
CA ARG A 83 -3.13 -20.81 -15.48
C ARG A 83 -1.60 -20.72 -15.46
N PRO A 84 -0.87 -21.83 -15.73
CA PRO A 84 0.58 -21.81 -15.82
C PRO A 84 1.10 -20.76 -16.81
N GLY A 85 2.18 -20.06 -16.44
CA GLY A 85 2.77 -19.01 -17.24
C GLY A 85 2.03 -17.67 -17.21
N GLU A 86 1.00 -17.52 -16.37
CA GLU A 86 0.18 -16.31 -16.30
C GLU A 86 0.48 -15.46 -15.07
N GLY A 87 0.11 -14.18 -15.16
CA GLY A 87 0.23 -13.22 -14.07
C GLY A 87 -1.13 -12.68 -13.62
N TYR A 88 -1.31 -12.52 -12.30
CA TYR A 88 -2.53 -12.03 -11.68
C TYR A 88 -2.27 -10.80 -10.82
N ILE A 89 -2.99 -9.73 -11.10
CA ILE A 89 -2.95 -8.52 -10.27
C ILE A 89 -3.91 -8.74 -9.10
N LEU A 90 -3.35 -8.68 -7.89
CA LEU A 90 -4.11 -8.81 -6.64
C LEU A 90 -4.23 -7.43 -5.99
N THR A 91 -5.30 -6.75 -6.32
CA THR A 91 -5.58 -5.40 -5.83
C THR A 91 -7.08 -5.26 -5.55
N ASP A 92 -7.50 -4.10 -5.07
CA ASP A 92 -8.90 -3.84 -4.76
C ASP A 92 -9.32 -2.50 -5.37
N GLU A 93 -9.33 -1.44 -4.60
CA GLU A 93 -9.81 -0.14 -5.01
C GLU A 93 -8.72 0.95 -5.02
N VAL A 94 -8.90 1.92 -5.90
CA VAL A 94 -8.07 3.12 -5.93
C VAL A 94 -8.58 4.11 -4.90
N VAL A 95 -7.74 4.44 -3.93
CA VAL A 95 -8.03 5.41 -2.87
C VAL A 95 -7.06 6.58 -2.98
N THR A 96 -7.58 7.79 -3.14
CA THR A 96 -6.75 9.01 -3.12
C THR A 96 -6.19 9.24 -1.71
N VAL A 97 -5.07 9.97 -1.62
CA VAL A 97 -4.50 10.31 -0.31
C VAL A 97 -5.49 11.10 0.55
N ASP A 98 -6.26 11.98 -0.06
CA ASP A 98 -7.29 12.74 0.63
C ASP A 98 -8.41 11.83 1.19
N GLN A 99 -8.93 10.91 0.39
CA GLN A 99 -9.91 9.91 0.83
C GLN A 99 -9.37 9.04 1.96
N LEU A 100 -8.11 8.59 1.85
CA LEU A 100 -7.46 7.80 2.90
C LEU A 100 -7.37 8.57 4.23
N ILE A 101 -6.98 9.84 4.19
CA ILE A 101 -6.89 10.67 5.38
C ILE A 101 -8.26 10.87 6.04
N HIS A 102 -9.31 11.10 5.25
CA HIS A 102 -10.67 11.21 5.77
C HIS A 102 -11.17 9.89 6.35
N MET A 103 -10.92 8.79 5.64
CA MET A 103 -11.24 7.42 6.11
C MET A 103 -10.57 7.11 7.45
N LEU A 104 -9.28 7.41 7.59
CA LEU A 104 -8.54 7.21 8.85
C LEU A 104 -9.06 8.13 9.96
N ALA A 105 -9.44 9.37 9.63
CA ALA A 105 -10.04 10.29 10.57
C ALA A 105 -11.35 9.73 11.15
N ASP A 106 -12.22 9.22 10.29
CA ASP A 106 -13.48 8.59 10.69
C ASP A 106 -13.24 7.34 11.55
N ILE A 107 -12.34 6.44 11.13
CA ILE A 107 -12.01 5.21 11.88
C ILE A 107 -11.42 5.52 13.25
N CYS A 108 -10.59 6.56 13.35
CA CYS A 108 -9.92 6.92 14.60
C CYS A 108 -10.74 7.87 15.50
N GLY A 109 -11.84 8.43 14.99
CA GLY A 109 -12.65 9.41 15.70
C GLY A 109 -12.00 10.78 15.80
N PHE A 110 -11.13 11.15 14.84
CA PHE A 110 -10.47 12.45 14.76
C PHE A 110 -11.11 13.32 13.67
N LYS A 111 -10.89 14.62 13.77
CA LYS A 111 -11.26 15.54 12.70
C LYS A 111 -10.21 15.48 11.59
N ALA A 112 -10.65 15.27 10.35
CA ALA A 112 -9.75 15.32 9.22
C ALA A 112 -9.12 16.72 9.06
N PRO A 113 -7.84 16.82 8.64
CA PRO A 113 -7.19 18.09 8.41
C PRO A 113 -7.87 18.85 7.26
N SER A 114 -8.20 20.10 7.48
CA SER A 114 -8.81 20.99 6.47
C SER A 114 -7.79 21.57 5.48
N LEU A 115 -6.52 21.66 5.88
CA LEU A 115 -5.46 22.19 5.02
C LEU A 115 -5.02 21.13 4.02
N LYS A 116 -5.14 21.45 2.72
CA LYS A 116 -4.71 20.59 1.62
C LYS A 116 -3.50 21.19 0.90
N ILE A 117 -2.46 20.38 0.72
CA ILE A 117 -1.27 20.76 -0.03
C ILE A 117 -1.44 20.34 -1.48
N SER A 118 -1.28 21.27 -2.42
CA SER A 118 -1.31 20.99 -3.85
C SER A 118 0.01 20.38 -4.35
N LEU A 119 -0.03 19.71 -5.50
CA LEU A 119 1.17 19.12 -6.13
C LEU A 119 2.25 20.16 -6.40
N GLY A 120 1.88 21.37 -6.85
CA GLY A 120 2.83 22.45 -7.10
C GLY A 120 3.55 22.87 -5.82
N LEU A 121 2.81 23.06 -4.75
CA LEU A 121 3.36 23.43 -3.45
C LEU A 121 4.27 22.32 -2.89
N ALA A 122 3.82 21.06 -2.98
CA ALA A 122 4.62 19.91 -2.55
C ALA A 122 5.96 19.80 -3.30
N ASN A 123 5.96 20.01 -4.63
CA ASN A 123 7.19 20.02 -5.43
C ASN A 123 8.12 21.18 -5.08
N ALA A 124 7.59 22.37 -4.79
CA ALA A 124 8.38 23.52 -4.40
C ALA A 124 9.11 23.31 -3.07
N PHE A 125 8.44 22.66 -2.09
CA PHE A 125 9.01 22.42 -0.77
C PHE A 125 9.81 21.12 -0.65
N ALA A 126 9.68 20.17 -1.58
CA ALA A 126 10.37 18.88 -1.52
C ALA A 126 11.89 18.98 -1.32
N PRO A 127 12.64 19.87 -2.01
CA PRO A 127 14.08 20.01 -1.80
C PRO A 127 14.45 20.44 -0.37
N LEU A 128 13.68 21.37 0.19
CA LEU A 128 13.91 21.87 1.54
C LEU A 128 13.64 20.78 2.59
N MET A 129 12.59 19.99 2.37
CA MET A 129 12.25 18.85 3.23
C MET A 129 13.31 17.75 3.15
N GLU A 130 13.87 17.45 1.98
CA GLU A 130 14.97 16.50 1.82
C GLU A 130 16.21 16.91 2.64
N VAL A 131 16.59 18.18 2.62
CA VAL A 131 17.68 18.71 3.42
C VAL A 131 17.38 18.57 4.91
N TYR A 132 16.17 18.92 5.34
CA TYR A 132 15.74 18.79 6.73
C TYR A 132 15.77 17.35 7.21
N TYR A 133 15.23 16.40 6.46
CA TYR A 133 15.22 14.98 6.82
C TYR A 133 16.63 14.38 6.89
N ASN A 134 17.52 14.78 5.96
CA ASN A 134 18.91 14.36 5.98
C ASN A 134 19.65 14.87 7.23
N ALA A 135 19.45 16.15 7.59
CA ALA A 135 20.03 16.75 8.78
C ALA A 135 19.48 16.12 10.07
N ALA A 136 18.19 15.81 10.10
CA ALA A 136 17.50 15.21 11.25
C ALA A 136 17.69 13.68 11.36
N LYS A 137 18.39 13.03 10.43
CA LYS A 137 18.55 11.56 10.32
C LYS A 137 17.23 10.80 10.43
N LYS A 138 16.13 11.36 9.88
CA LYS A 138 14.80 10.78 9.86
C LYS A 138 14.48 10.21 8.49
N THR A 139 13.66 9.17 8.45
CA THR A 139 13.15 8.62 7.18
C THR A 139 12.27 9.67 6.48
N PRO A 140 12.62 10.11 5.27
CA PRO A 140 11.86 11.16 4.60
C PRO A 140 10.50 10.64 4.13
N LEU A 141 9.42 11.25 4.59
CA LEU A 141 8.05 10.97 4.13
C LEU A 141 7.74 11.68 2.82
N PHE A 142 8.29 12.89 2.63
CA PHE A 142 8.09 13.73 1.46
C PHE A 142 9.42 13.94 0.73
N THR A 143 9.63 13.18 -0.33
CA THR A 143 10.75 13.34 -1.27
C THR A 143 10.19 13.54 -2.67
N ARG A 144 10.99 14.09 -3.58
CA ARG A 144 10.65 14.13 -5.02
C ARG A 144 10.29 12.74 -5.56
N TYR A 145 10.95 11.71 -5.05
CA TYR A 145 10.65 10.32 -5.44
C TYR A 145 9.28 9.87 -4.95
N SER A 146 8.92 10.15 -3.69
CA SER A 146 7.60 9.78 -3.14
C SER A 146 6.47 10.54 -3.84
N ILE A 147 6.64 11.83 -4.13
CA ILE A 147 5.68 12.63 -4.91
C ILE A 147 5.48 12.03 -6.29
N ARG A 148 6.57 11.72 -7.01
CA ARG A 148 6.50 11.11 -8.34
C ARG A 148 5.84 9.73 -8.32
N LYS A 149 6.04 8.95 -7.26
CA LYS A 149 5.38 7.65 -7.08
C LYS A 149 3.87 7.82 -6.85
N LEU A 150 3.48 8.79 -6.03
CA LEU A 150 2.08 9.14 -5.75
C LEU A 150 1.31 9.63 -6.98
N THR A 151 1.97 10.31 -7.91
CA THR A 151 1.37 10.82 -9.14
C THR A 151 1.46 9.85 -10.32
N SER A 152 2.06 8.68 -10.14
CA SER A 152 2.08 7.64 -11.18
C SER A 152 0.70 6.98 -11.31
N ASN A 153 0.45 6.35 -12.47
CA ASN A 153 -0.78 5.59 -12.66
C ASN A 153 -0.87 4.45 -11.63
N CYS A 154 -1.94 4.42 -10.86
CA CYS A 154 -2.25 3.41 -9.85
C CYS A 154 -3.58 2.68 -10.15
N ASN A 155 -4.20 2.92 -11.30
CA ASN A 155 -5.46 2.27 -11.68
C ASN A 155 -5.16 0.92 -12.33
N PHE A 156 -5.02 -0.11 -11.51
CA PHE A 156 -4.84 -1.49 -11.93
C PHE A 156 -6.14 -2.26 -11.77
N SER A 157 -6.46 -3.12 -12.75
CA SER A 157 -7.64 -3.98 -12.68
C SER A 157 -7.27 -5.36 -12.13
N CYS A 158 -8.10 -5.90 -11.25
CA CYS A 158 -8.01 -7.26 -10.74
C CYS A 158 -9.10 -8.18 -11.33
N GLU A 159 -9.78 -7.76 -12.40
CA GLU A 159 -10.90 -8.52 -12.97
C GLU A 159 -10.48 -9.93 -13.38
N LYS A 160 -9.31 -10.09 -14.01
CA LYS A 160 -8.78 -11.42 -14.34
C LYS A 160 -8.65 -12.33 -13.10
N ALA A 161 -8.17 -11.78 -11.98
CA ALA A 161 -8.07 -12.53 -10.74
C ALA A 161 -9.46 -12.89 -10.16
N LYS A 162 -10.44 -12.00 -10.29
CA LYS A 162 -11.83 -12.27 -9.88
C LYS A 162 -12.44 -13.38 -10.71
N GLU A 163 -12.30 -13.33 -12.03
CA GLU A 163 -12.91 -14.28 -12.96
C GLU A 163 -12.25 -15.66 -12.86
N GLU A 164 -10.93 -15.75 -12.85
CA GLU A 164 -10.20 -17.01 -12.95
C GLU A 164 -9.91 -17.65 -11.59
N LEU A 165 -9.66 -16.85 -10.55
CA LEU A 165 -9.28 -17.37 -9.22
C LEU A 165 -10.44 -17.34 -8.22
N GLY A 166 -11.54 -16.63 -8.50
CA GLY A 166 -12.58 -16.33 -7.53
C GLY A 166 -12.12 -15.32 -6.48
N TYR A 167 -11.20 -14.44 -6.85
CA TYR A 167 -10.66 -13.41 -5.97
C TYR A 167 -11.74 -12.38 -5.58
N ALA A 168 -11.92 -12.15 -4.28
CA ALA A 168 -12.93 -11.23 -3.75
C ALA A 168 -12.33 -10.40 -2.59
N PRO A 169 -11.76 -9.22 -2.88
CA PRO A 169 -11.18 -8.35 -1.87
C PRO A 169 -12.26 -7.70 -1.00
N MET A 170 -11.90 -7.37 0.25
CA MET A 170 -12.84 -6.93 1.28
C MET A 170 -13.11 -5.42 1.33
N GLY A 171 -12.37 -4.62 0.60
CA GLY A 171 -12.46 -3.15 0.62
C GLY A 171 -11.47 -2.47 1.56
N ALA A 172 -10.94 -1.31 1.12
CA ALA A 172 -9.91 -0.57 1.84
C ALA A 172 -10.40 -0.11 3.23
N LYS A 173 -11.65 0.31 3.36
CA LYS A 173 -12.20 0.78 4.65
C LYS A 173 -12.16 -0.31 5.72
N GLN A 174 -12.55 -1.53 5.39
CA GLN A 174 -12.49 -2.66 6.32
C GLN A 174 -11.02 -2.98 6.68
N SER A 175 -10.15 -3.03 5.69
CA SER A 175 -8.71 -3.29 5.88
C SER A 175 -8.06 -2.28 6.83
N PHE A 176 -8.33 -0.98 6.66
CA PHE A 176 -7.79 0.05 7.55
C PHE A 176 -8.44 0.02 8.94
N THR A 177 -9.72 -0.33 9.04
CA THR A 177 -10.39 -0.52 10.34
C THR A 177 -9.71 -1.63 11.15
N ASP A 178 -9.49 -2.77 10.52
CA ASP A 178 -8.82 -3.91 11.17
C ASP A 178 -7.35 -3.61 11.48
N MET A 179 -6.68 -2.88 10.60
CA MET A 179 -5.29 -2.44 10.82
C MET A 179 -5.18 -1.53 12.04
N VAL A 180 -6.07 -0.54 12.17
CA VAL A 180 -6.12 0.37 13.32
C VAL A 180 -6.40 -0.38 14.61
N ALA A 181 -7.36 -1.31 14.60
CA ALA A 181 -7.70 -2.13 15.75
C ALA A 181 -6.49 -2.97 16.19
N TRP A 182 -5.84 -3.65 15.24
CA TRP A 182 -4.66 -4.46 15.51
C TRP A 182 -3.49 -3.63 16.05
N ILE A 183 -3.19 -2.45 15.49
CA ILE A 183 -2.12 -1.57 15.98
C ILE A 183 -2.40 -1.16 17.43
N LYS A 184 -3.64 -0.77 17.76
CA LYS A 184 -4.02 -0.38 19.14
C LYS A 184 -3.82 -1.54 20.13
N GLU A 185 -4.22 -2.73 19.75
CA GLU A 185 -4.06 -3.95 20.57
C GLU A 185 -2.59 -4.31 20.74
N TYR A 186 -1.84 -4.43 19.66
CA TYR A 186 -0.44 -4.83 19.63
C TYR A 186 0.47 -3.85 20.41
N GLU A 187 0.29 -2.54 20.23
CA GLU A 187 1.07 -1.54 20.97
C GLU A 187 0.57 -1.38 22.43
N GLY A 188 -0.70 -1.64 22.70
CA GLY A 188 -1.27 -1.64 24.05
C GLY A 188 -0.73 -2.79 24.91
N THR A 189 -0.53 -3.96 24.32
CA THR A 189 0.05 -5.14 24.99
C THR A 189 1.58 -5.02 25.15
N GLY A 190 2.27 -4.34 24.26
CA GLY A 190 3.74 -4.13 24.33
C GLY A 190 4.22 -3.17 25.41
N LYS A 191 3.33 -2.37 26.02
CA LYS A 191 3.65 -1.47 27.15
C LYS A 191 3.61 -2.14 28.53
N LYS A 192 3.31 -3.44 28.60
CA LYS A 192 3.25 -4.23 29.84
C LYS A 192 4.43 -5.18 30.05
N LYS A 193 5.55 -4.94 29.35
CA LYS A 193 6.80 -5.69 29.59
C LYS A 193 7.95 -4.76 29.92
#